data_65b87fa9a6fb2785fa74b6b673a2ca0d
#
_entry.id   65b87fa9a6fb2785fa74b6b673a2ca0d
#
_cell.length_a   1.000
_cell.length_b   1.000
_cell.length_c   1.000
_cell.angle_alpha   90.00
_cell.angle_beta   90.00
_cell.angle_gamma   90.00
#
_symmetry.space_group_name_H-M   'P 1'
#
loop_
_entity.id
_entity.type
_entity.pdbx_description
1 polymer ?
#
loop_
_entity_poly.entity_id
_entity_poly.type
_entity_poly.pdbx_seq_one_letter_code
_entity_poly.pdbx_strand_id
1 'polypeptide(L)'
;MKESLRTKIVVNTTAGRGRAGKVLSQVKECLSKYGLAEEIVLTERPRQATELAFAAAMDGYERVVAMGGDGTAVEVTIGLLQAQAQGRRPVLGVIPAGSGNDFAYGVGINTDLDAACSRLVHGERQDVDLVRVTVDGEETVLINAVGVGFDADVLLATRKIKALRGFLMYLGGVFKVWATRGKWPYPVKITADGVELEQDVMTLVTVSNGPRSGGGFYLNPDAETSDGLFDVCVARKVNHLELFRLLLKVMNGTHVNMPQVQMLRAHHLVVESRRDAGLPGHLDGEVLCTGGQRIEFEIMPRALTIWS
;
A
#
# COMPACT_ATOMS: atom_id res chain seq x y z
N MET A 1 -1.84 -18.82 29.73
CA MET A 1 -3.15 -18.32 29.24
C MET A 1 -2.84 -17.37 28.10
N LYS A 2 -3.37 -17.59 26.90
CA LYS A 2 -3.20 -16.63 25.79
C LYS A 2 -3.99 -15.36 26.11
N GLU A 3 -3.40 -14.24 25.83
CA GLU A 3 -3.98 -12.91 26.05
C GLU A 3 -5.24 -12.77 25.17
N SER A 4 -6.42 -12.68 25.80
CA SER A 4 -7.67 -12.42 25.07
C SER A 4 -7.78 -10.92 24.88
N LEU A 5 -7.31 -10.39 23.75
CA LEU A 5 -7.39 -8.97 23.41
C LEU A 5 -8.84 -8.58 23.12
N ARG A 6 -9.30 -7.49 23.72
CA ARG A 6 -10.58 -6.87 23.34
C ARG A 6 -10.49 -6.38 21.90
N THR A 7 -11.26 -7.00 21.01
CA THR A 7 -11.12 -6.84 19.55
C THR A 7 -12.32 -6.15 18.95
N LYS A 8 -12.09 -5.20 18.02
CA LYS A 8 -13.10 -4.58 17.13
C LYS A 8 -12.77 -4.91 15.68
N ILE A 9 -13.78 -5.29 14.88
CA ILE A 9 -13.61 -5.56 13.46
C ILE A 9 -14.29 -4.46 12.64
N VAL A 10 -13.52 -3.72 11.89
CA VAL A 10 -13.98 -2.70 10.93
C VAL A 10 -14.06 -3.33 9.56
N VAL A 11 -15.25 -3.38 8.99
CA VAL A 11 -15.53 -4.08 7.73
C VAL A 11 -15.92 -3.10 6.64
N ASN A 12 -15.17 -3.10 5.55
CA ASN A 12 -15.56 -2.45 4.32
C ASN A 12 -16.22 -3.45 3.37
N THR A 13 -17.56 -3.51 3.41
CA THR A 13 -18.33 -4.47 2.62
C THR A 13 -18.19 -4.30 1.11
N THR A 14 -17.77 -3.12 0.63
CA THR A 14 -17.57 -2.83 -0.81
C THR A 14 -16.19 -3.27 -1.29
N ALA A 15 -15.24 -3.57 -0.39
CA ALA A 15 -13.90 -4.02 -0.73
C ALA A 15 -13.92 -5.29 -1.60
N GLY A 16 -12.92 -5.39 -2.48
CA GLY A 16 -12.86 -6.49 -3.43
C GLY A 16 -14.07 -6.56 -4.35
N ARG A 17 -14.66 -5.41 -4.70
CA ARG A 17 -15.92 -5.31 -5.49
C ARG A 17 -17.11 -6.04 -4.82
N GLY A 18 -17.23 -5.88 -3.52
CA GLY A 18 -18.28 -6.49 -2.70
C GLY A 18 -17.95 -7.92 -2.24
N ARG A 19 -16.74 -8.43 -2.48
CA ARG A 19 -16.31 -9.74 -1.95
C ARG A 19 -16.36 -9.76 -0.42
N ALA A 20 -15.86 -8.70 0.23
CA ALA A 20 -15.86 -8.61 1.68
C ALA A 20 -17.27 -8.76 2.29
N GLY A 21 -18.29 -8.12 1.69
CA GLY A 21 -19.67 -8.30 2.11
C GLY A 21 -20.20 -9.71 1.90
N LYS A 22 -19.82 -10.37 0.81
CA LYS A 22 -20.25 -11.75 0.52
C LYS A 22 -19.69 -12.78 1.48
N VAL A 23 -18.45 -12.58 1.97
CA VAL A 23 -17.78 -13.50 2.89
C VAL A 23 -18.00 -13.16 4.37
N LEU A 24 -18.71 -12.10 4.68
CA LEU A 24 -18.89 -11.63 6.06
C LEU A 24 -19.57 -12.68 6.96
N SER A 25 -20.55 -13.41 6.44
CA SER A 25 -21.21 -14.49 7.19
C SER A 25 -20.25 -15.64 7.49
N GLN A 26 -19.40 -16.01 6.52
CA GLN A 26 -18.36 -17.03 6.71
C GLN A 26 -17.32 -16.60 7.74
N VAL A 27 -16.90 -15.32 7.70
CA VAL A 27 -15.99 -14.77 8.70
C VAL A 27 -16.60 -14.80 10.10
N LYS A 28 -17.87 -14.43 10.26
CA LYS A 28 -18.58 -14.53 11.55
C LYS A 28 -18.62 -15.95 12.07
N GLU A 29 -18.94 -16.92 11.22
CA GLU A 29 -18.95 -18.34 11.57
C GLU A 29 -17.53 -18.82 11.95
N CYS A 30 -16.52 -18.43 11.17
CA CYS A 30 -15.14 -18.77 11.44
C CYS A 30 -14.67 -18.21 12.79
N LEU A 31 -14.91 -16.95 13.10
CA LEU A 31 -14.56 -16.32 14.37
C LEU A 31 -15.24 -17.02 15.55
N SER A 32 -16.50 -17.44 15.37
CA SER A 32 -17.24 -18.20 16.39
C SER A 32 -16.59 -19.54 16.70
N LYS A 33 -16.03 -20.25 15.70
CA LYS A 33 -15.30 -21.53 15.92
C LYS A 33 -14.08 -21.34 16.83
N TYR A 34 -13.45 -20.16 16.78
CA TYR A 34 -12.28 -19.86 17.60
C TYR A 34 -12.62 -19.19 18.93
N GLY A 35 -13.92 -19.09 19.28
CA GLY A 35 -14.35 -18.49 20.53
C GLY A 35 -14.05 -17.00 20.67
N LEU A 36 -13.89 -16.32 19.55
CA LEU A 36 -13.68 -14.88 19.54
C LEU A 36 -15.04 -14.17 19.69
N ALA A 37 -15.18 -13.36 20.74
CA ALA A 37 -16.33 -12.48 20.95
C ALA A 37 -16.04 -11.14 20.31
N GLU A 38 -16.54 -10.95 19.08
CA GLU A 38 -16.18 -9.81 18.26
C GLU A 38 -17.30 -8.79 18.11
N GLU A 39 -16.95 -7.53 18.19
CA GLU A 39 -17.83 -6.45 17.79
C GLU A 39 -17.49 -6.02 16.36
N ILE A 40 -18.41 -6.26 15.44
CA ILE A 40 -18.27 -5.92 14.03
C ILE A 40 -18.99 -4.60 13.75
N VAL A 41 -18.29 -3.68 13.10
CA VAL A 41 -18.84 -2.43 12.58
C VAL A 41 -18.59 -2.31 11.09
N LEU A 42 -19.61 -1.87 10.34
CA LEU A 42 -19.54 -1.71 8.89
C LEU A 42 -19.22 -0.26 8.54
N THR A 43 -18.40 -0.05 7.51
CA THR A 43 -18.26 1.27 6.92
C THR A 43 -19.45 1.57 6.01
N GLU A 44 -19.98 2.79 6.08
CA GLU A 44 -21.12 3.27 5.29
C GLU A 44 -20.66 4.24 4.19
N ARG A 45 -19.47 4.83 4.35
CA ARG A 45 -18.91 5.83 3.44
C ARG A 45 -17.39 5.68 3.32
N PRO A 46 -16.79 6.20 2.22
CA PRO A 46 -15.33 6.23 2.08
C PRO A 46 -14.65 6.94 3.26
N ARG A 47 -13.47 6.49 3.61
CA ARG A 47 -12.61 6.99 4.70
C ARG A 47 -13.20 6.85 6.12
N GLN A 48 -14.34 6.18 6.28
CA GLN A 48 -14.96 6.00 7.60
C GLN A 48 -14.20 4.97 8.45
N ALA A 49 -13.45 4.06 7.85
CA ALA A 49 -12.67 3.08 8.61
C ALA A 49 -11.62 3.75 9.51
N THR A 50 -11.09 4.92 9.13
CA THR A 50 -10.20 5.72 9.97
C THR A 50 -10.88 6.18 11.27
N GLU A 51 -12.08 6.74 11.14
CA GLU A 51 -12.85 7.24 12.29
C GLU A 51 -13.27 6.10 13.22
N LEU A 52 -13.73 4.98 12.63
CA LEU A 52 -14.15 3.80 13.39
C LEU A 52 -12.97 3.15 14.12
N ALA A 53 -11.80 3.08 13.49
CA ALA A 53 -10.59 2.53 14.10
C ALA A 53 -10.08 3.43 15.24
N PHE A 54 -10.05 4.75 15.03
CA PHE A 54 -9.69 5.71 16.07
C PHE A 54 -10.64 5.61 17.27
N ALA A 55 -11.97 5.65 17.04
CA ALA A 55 -12.97 5.54 18.11
C ALA A 55 -12.81 4.22 18.87
N ALA A 56 -12.67 3.09 18.17
CA ALA A 56 -12.45 1.79 18.83
C ALA A 56 -11.22 1.79 19.72
N ALA A 57 -10.09 2.33 19.25
CA ALA A 57 -8.87 2.43 20.03
C ALA A 57 -9.05 3.32 21.27
N MET A 58 -9.76 4.46 21.15
CA MET A 58 -10.07 5.34 22.25
C MET A 58 -11.02 4.68 23.27
N ASP A 59 -11.96 3.85 22.82
CA ASP A 59 -12.88 3.06 23.67
C ASP A 59 -12.21 1.85 24.34
N GLY A 60 -10.87 1.70 24.19
CA GLY A 60 -10.08 0.69 24.87
C GLY A 60 -10.07 -0.68 24.19
N TYR A 61 -10.40 -0.75 22.91
CA TYR A 61 -10.10 -1.96 22.13
C TYR A 61 -8.59 -2.07 21.90
N GLU A 62 -8.05 -3.21 22.27
CA GLU A 62 -6.60 -3.49 22.22
C GLU A 62 -6.18 -3.96 20.83
N ARG A 63 -7.11 -4.52 20.06
CA ARG A 63 -6.91 -4.94 18.68
C ARG A 63 -8.05 -4.41 17.81
N VAL A 64 -7.68 -3.75 16.70
CA VAL A 64 -8.63 -3.33 15.67
C VAL A 64 -8.31 -4.06 14.39
N VAL A 65 -9.28 -4.78 13.85
CA VAL A 65 -9.11 -5.62 12.68
C VAL A 65 -9.67 -4.92 11.45
N ALA A 66 -8.86 -4.77 10.42
CA ALA A 66 -9.28 -4.31 9.10
C ALA A 66 -9.77 -5.50 8.27
N MET A 67 -11.06 -5.60 8.01
CA MET A 67 -11.62 -6.57 7.06
C MET A 67 -11.93 -5.87 5.75
N GLY A 68 -11.05 -6.07 4.76
CA GLY A 68 -11.14 -5.38 3.47
C GLY A 68 -9.94 -5.63 2.58
N GLY A 69 -9.62 -4.67 1.72
CA GLY A 69 -8.39 -4.64 0.93
C GLY A 69 -7.37 -3.67 1.50
N ASP A 70 -6.31 -3.40 0.74
CA ASP A 70 -5.20 -2.53 1.14
C ASP A 70 -5.68 -1.14 1.57
N GLY A 71 -6.61 -0.52 0.83
CA GLY A 71 -7.19 0.77 1.22
C GLY A 71 -7.89 0.76 2.59
N THR A 72 -8.56 -0.35 2.96
CA THR A 72 -9.16 -0.49 4.29
C THR A 72 -8.09 -0.64 5.37
N ALA A 73 -7.02 -1.37 5.07
CA ALA A 73 -5.88 -1.50 5.98
C ALA A 73 -5.18 -0.15 6.21
N VAL A 74 -4.99 0.66 5.15
CA VAL A 74 -4.46 2.04 5.25
C VAL A 74 -5.35 2.90 6.15
N GLU A 75 -6.67 2.93 5.88
CA GLU A 75 -7.60 3.74 6.66
C GLU A 75 -7.58 3.37 8.15
N VAL A 76 -7.63 2.07 8.46
CA VAL A 76 -7.55 1.60 9.86
C VAL A 76 -6.20 1.99 10.46
N THR A 77 -5.09 1.79 9.76
CA THR A 77 -3.75 2.18 10.23
C THR A 77 -3.69 3.66 10.59
N ILE A 78 -4.22 4.55 9.73
CA ILE A 78 -4.28 5.99 10.03
C ILE A 78 -5.04 6.26 11.33
N GLY A 79 -6.19 5.61 11.55
CA GLY A 79 -6.96 5.74 12.79
C GLY A 79 -6.18 5.25 14.01
N LEU A 80 -5.43 4.15 13.89
CA LEU A 80 -4.57 3.64 14.97
C LEU A 80 -3.41 4.59 15.29
N LEU A 81 -2.77 5.17 14.28
CA LEU A 81 -1.71 6.18 14.48
C LEU A 81 -2.23 7.43 15.18
N GLN A 82 -3.45 7.89 14.82
CA GLN A 82 -4.11 8.99 15.53
C GLN A 82 -4.35 8.65 17.02
N ALA A 83 -4.76 7.42 17.30
CA ALA A 83 -4.94 6.95 18.67
C ALA A 83 -3.60 6.80 19.43
N GLN A 84 -2.53 6.39 18.74
CA GLN A 84 -1.18 6.35 19.31
C GLN A 84 -0.70 7.76 19.73
N ALA A 85 -1.00 8.78 18.94
CA ALA A 85 -0.73 10.16 19.30
C ALA A 85 -1.49 10.63 20.57
N GLN A 86 -2.57 9.92 20.95
CA GLN A 86 -3.35 10.12 22.17
C GLN A 86 -2.95 9.14 23.30
N GLY A 87 -1.81 8.46 23.17
CA GLY A 87 -1.27 7.54 24.18
C GLY A 87 -1.86 6.14 24.18
N ARG A 88 -2.69 5.77 23.19
CA ARG A 88 -3.17 4.39 23.01
C ARG A 88 -2.16 3.59 22.20
N ARG A 89 -2.15 2.25 22.37
CA ARG A 89 -1.28 1.36 21.58
C ARG A 89 -2.05 0.14 21.10
N PRO A 90 -3.06 0.34 20.23
CA PRO A 90 -3.81 -0.76 19.66
C PRO A 90 -2.96 -1.53 18.64
N VAL A 91 -3.31 -2.80 18.44
CA VAL A 91 -2.67 -3.68 17.47
C VAL A 91 -3.56 -3.78 16.24
N LEU A 92 -2.98 -3.73 15.03
CA LEU A 92 -3.70 -3.97 13.78
C LEU A 92 -3.83 -5.48 13.53
N GLY A 93 -5.06 -5.97 13.35
CA GLY A 93 -5.31 -7.26 12.71
C GLY A 93 -5.77 -7.06 11.27
N VAL A 94 -5.59 -8.07 10.41
CA VAL A 94 -6.05 -8.00 9.01
C VAL A 94 -6.80 -9.27 8.62
N ILE A 95 -8.00 -9.10 8.05
CA ILE A 95 -8.73 -10.15 7.32
C ILE A 95 -8.78 -9.73 5.85
N PRO A 96 -7.94 -10.32 5.00
CA PRO A 96 -7.79 -9.87 3.61
C PRO A 96 -9.00 -10.27 2.76
N ALA A 97 -9.81 -9.30 2.38
CA ALA A 97 -11.01 -9.49 1.55
C ALA A 97 -11.03 -8.60 0.29
N GLY A 98 -9.92 -7.93 0.00
CA GLY A 98 -9.73 -7.08 -1.17
C GLY A 98 -9.34 -7.84 -2.44
N SER A 99 -8.95 -7.08 -3.48
CA SER A 99 -8.49 -7.63 -4.75
C SER A 99 -6.97 -7.84 -4.79
N GLY A 100 -6.17 -6.96 -4.16
CA GLY A 100 -4.72 -7.02 -4.08
C GLY A 100 -4.27 -7.77 -2.83
N ASN A 101 -4.57 -7.21 -1.68
CA ASN A 101 -4.14 -7.68 -0.34
C ASN A 101 -2.60 -7.75 -0.26
N ASP A 102 -1.95 -6.76 -0.84
CA ASP A 102 -0.50 -6.73 -0.98
C ASP A 102 0.18 -6.51 0.37
N PHE A 103 -0.40 -5.65 1.24
CA PHE A 103 0.07 -5.47 2.60
C PHE A 103 -0.02 -6.78 3.41
N ALA A 104 -1.18 -7.46 3.35
CA ALA A 104 -1.35 -8.74 4.04
C ALA A 104 -0.30 -9.77 3.58
N TYR A 105 -0.02 -9.81 2.28
CA TYR A 105 1.03 -10.67 1.72
C TYR A 105 2.41 -10.30 2.28
N GLY A 106 2.77 -9.02 2.31
CA GLY A 106 4.07 -8.52 2.79
C GLY A 106 4.35 -8.87 4.26
N VAL A 107 3.30 -8.90 5.09
CA VAL A 107 3.41 -9.27 6.51
C VAL A 107 3.08 -10.75 6.79
N GLY A 108 3.04 -11.59 5.77
CA GLY A 108 2.87 -13.05 5.90
C GLY A 108 1.44 -13.50 6.25
N ILE A 109 0.42 -12.65 6.08
CA ILE A 109 -0.98 -13.00 6.32
C ILE A 109 -1.56 -13.67 5.09
N ASN A 110 -2.05 -14.91 5.26
CA ASN A 110 -2.68 -15.68 4.19
C ASN A 110 -4.04 -15.06 3.79
N THR A 111 -4.37 -15.13 2.50
CA THR A 111 -5.67 -14.69 1.96
C THR A 111 -6.79 -15.71 2.14
N ASP A 112 -6.49 -16.89 2.65
CA ASP A 112 -7.50 -17.86 3.09
C ASP A 112 -8.18 -17.36 4.35
N LEU A 113 -9.52 -17.39 4.38
CA LEU A 113 -10.31 -16.79 5.46
C LEU A 113 -10.18 -17.55 6.77
N ASP A 114 -10.12 -18.88 6.72
CA ASP A 114 -10.00 -19.72 7.92
C ASP A 114 -8.62 -19.53 8.56
N ALA A 115 -7.58 -19.50 7.74
CA ALA A 115 -6.22 -19.19 8.17
C ALA A 115 -6.10 -17.77 8.77
N ALA A 116 -6.74 -16.77 8.16
CA ALA A 116 -6.76 -15.41 8.68
C ALA A 116 -7.49 -15.31 10.04
N CYS A 117 -8.63 -15.97 10.18
CA CYS A 117 -9.36 -16.04 11.45
C CYS A 117 -8.55 -16.79 12.53
N SER A 118 -7.94 -17.93 12.18
CA SER A 118 -7.07 -18.70 13.07
C SER A 118 -5.92 -17.84 13.59
N ARG A 119 -5.34 -17.02 12.74
CA ARG A 119 -4.26 -16.13 13.12
C ARG A 119 -4.67 -15.09 14.15
N LEU A 120 -5.90 -14.57 14.09
CA LEU A 120 -6.39 -13.68 15.14
C LEU A 120 -6.39 -14.30 16.53
N VAL A 121 -6.46 -15.65 16.62
CA VAL A 121 -6.39 -16.40 17.88
C VAL A 121 -4.96 -16.79 18.26
N HIS A 122 -4.20 -17.24 17.26
CA HIS A 122 -2.93 -17.93 17.45
C HIS A 122 -1.71 -17.12 17.03
N GLY A 123 -1.90 -15.93 16.42
CA GLY A 123 -0.86 -15.03 16.03
C GLY A 123 -0.10 -14.42 17.21
N GLU A 124 0.88 -13.61 16.86
CA GLU A 124 1.76 -12.90 17.78
C GLU A 124 1.89 -11.43 17.37
N ARG A 125 2.42 -10.61 18.26
CA ARG A 125 2.73 -9.20 17.97
C ARG A 125 3.97 -9.13 17.11
N GLN A 126 3.88 -8.39 16.02
CA GLN A 126 5.00 -8.06 15.14
C GLN A 126 5.00 -6.56 14.89
N ASP A 127 6.12 -5.91 15.13
CA ASP A 127 6.28 -4.51 14.77
C ASP A 127 6.66 -4.41 13.29
N VAL A 128 6.02 -3.48 12.59
CA VAL A 128 6.29 -3.17 11.20
C VAL A 128 6.59 -1.69 11.03
N ASP A 129 7.42 -1.41 10.07
CA ASP A 129 7.75 -0.06 9.68
C ASP A 129 6.61 0.54 8.86
N LEU A 130 6.52 1.84 8.86
CA LEU A 130 5.67 2.63 7.97
C LEU A 130 6.53 3.68 7.28
N VAL A 131 6.00 4.29 6.23
CA VAL A 131 6.69 5.41 5.59
C VAL A 131 5.78 6.64 5.63
N ARG A 132 6.28 7.74 6.18
CA ARG A 132 5.64 9.05 6.05
C ARG A 132 5.84 9.52 4.63
N VAL A 133 4.77 9.97 4.01
CA VAL A 133 4.78 10.53 2.66
C VAL A 133 4.27 11.96 2.74
N THR A 134 5.09 12.91 2.30
CA THR A 134 4.72 14.33 2.25
C THR A 134 4.69 14.79 0.80
N VAL A 135 3.58 15.32 0.35
CA VAL A 135 3.42 15.91 -0.97
C VAL A 135 3.12 17.40 -0.81
N ASP A 136 4.06 18.25 -1.21
CA ASP A 136 3.91 19.71 -1.15
C ASP A 136 3.44 20.24 0.22
N GLY A 137 3.83 19.54 1.32
CA GLY A 137 3.48 19.88 2.70
C GLY A 137 2.29 19.10 3.29
N GLU A 138 1.53 18.36 2.49
CA GLU A 138 0.45 17.51 2.97
C GLU A 138 0.97 16.10 3.29
N GLU A 139 0.71 15.63 4.52
CA GLU A 139 1.21 14.36 5.01
C GLU A 139 0.20 13.22 4.91
N THR A 140 0.69 12.04 4.60
CA THR A 140 -0.02 10.77 4.69
C THR A 140 0.94 9.64 5.07
N VAL A 141 0.43 8.42 5.19
CA VAL A 141 1.22 7.25 5.56
C VAL A 141 1.09 6.16 4.51
N LEU A 142 2.21 5.60 4.14
CA LEU A 142 2.34 4.43 3.29
C LEU A 142 2.52 3.18 4.17
N ILE A 143 1.71 2.16 3.91
CA ILE A 143 1.87 0.85 4.52
C ILE A 143 2.51 -0.17 3.59
N ASN A 144 2.35 0.00 2.27
CA ASN A 144 2.83 -0.98 1.29
C ASN A 144 3.65 -0.35 0.16
N ALA A 145 3.05 0.37 -0.81
CA ALA A 145 3.80 0.95 -1.93
C ALA A 145 3.23 2.27 -2.48
N VAL A 146 4.13 3.18 -2.84
CA VAL A 146 3.84 4.38 -3.64
C VAL A 146 4.53 4.26 -4.99
N GLY A 147 3.82 4.66 -6.04
CA GLY A 147 4.38 4.84 -7.37
C GLY A 147 4.28 6.30 -7.83
N VAL A 148 5.37 6.82 -8.37
CA VAL A 148 5.48 8.18 -8.92
C VAL A 148 5.86 8.10 -10.39
N GLY A 149 5.14 8.84 -11.23
CA GLY A 149 5.40 8.92 -12.65
C GLY A 149 4.51 8.00 -13.49
N PHE A 150 5.09 7.17 -14.35
CA PHE A 150 4.38 6.39 -15.37
C PHE A 150 3.29 5.48 -14.80
N ASP A 151 3.54 4.77 -13.71
CA ASP A 151 2.57 3.87 -13.09
C ASP A 151 1.37 4.62 -12.49
N ALA A 152 1.61 5.82 -11.93
CA ALA A 152 0.53 6.71 -11.50
C ALA A 152 -0.32 7.22 -12.69
N ASP A 153 0.31 7.58 -13.80
CA ASP A 153 -0.42 7.91 -15.03
C ASP A 153 -1.24 6.71 -15.54
N VAL A 154 -0.71 5.48 -15.45
CA VAL A 154 -1.45 4.26 -15.78
C VAL A 154 -2.66 4.10 -14.87
N LEU A 155 -2.51 4.27 -13.57
CA LEU A 155 -3.64 4.22 -12.63
C LEU A 155 -4.72 5.25 -12.98
N LEU A 156 -4.35 6.49 -13.23
CA LEU A 156 -5.26 7.56 -13.65
C LEU A 156 -5.98 7.24 -14.98
N ALA A 157 -5.28 6.58 -15.90
CA ALA A 157 -5.85 6.12 -17.17
C ALA A 157 -6.85 4.98 -16.98
N THR A 158 -6.55 4.02 -16.08
CA THR A 158 -7.43 2.87 -15.78
C THR A 158 -8.77 3.28 -15.20
N ARG A 159 -8.81 4.35 -14.38
CA ARG A 159 -10.08 4.88 -13.83
C ARG A 159 -11.09 5.29 -14.89
N LYS A 160 -10.62 5.58 -16.11
CA LYS A 160 -11.45 5.92 -17.28
C LYS A 160 -11.86 4.70 -18.11
N ILE A 161 -11.37 3.49 -17.79
CA ILE A 161 -11.63 2.25 -18.52
C ILE A 161 -12.68 1.44 -17.76
N LYS A 162 -13.95 1.49 -18.21
CA LYS A 162 -15.05 0.75 -17.57
C LYS A 162 -15.23 -0.68 -18.09
N ALA A 163 -14.74 -0.96 -19.30
CA ALA A 163 -15.00 -2.21 -20.02
C ALA A 163 -14.06 -3.37 -19.66
N LEU A 164 -12.84 -3.07 -19.18
CA LEU A 164 -11.82 -4.07 -18.85
C LEU A 164 -11.72 -4.27 -17.34
N ARG A 165 -11.19 -5.43 -16.92
CA ARG A 165 -11.04 -5.78 -15.50
C ARG A 165 -9.67 -6.41 -15.23
N GLY A 166 -9.18 -6.24 -13.99
CA GLY A 166 -7.94 -6.84 -13.53
C GLY A 166 -6.74 -6.47 -14.41
N PHE A 167 -5.90 -7.43 -14.72
CA PHE A 167 -4.70 -7.25 -15.52
C PHE A 167 -4.95 -6.62 -16.91
N LEU A 168 -6.06 -6.98 -17.59
CA LEU A 168 -6.41 -6.37 -18.89
C LEU A 168 -6.74 -4.89 -18.77
N MET A 169 -7.34 -4.46 -17.67
CA MET A 169 -7.58 -3.04 -17.41
C MET A 169 -6.26 -2.29 -17.24
N TYR A 170 -5.31 -2.88 -16.50
CA TYR A 170 -3.97 -2.32 -16.33
C TYR A 170 -3.23 -2.21 -17.68
N LEU A 171 -3.23 -3.28 -18.50
CA LEU A 171 -2.64 -3.25 -19.86
C LEU A 171 -3.31 -2.18 -20.73
N GLY A 172 -4.63 -2.03 -20.65
CA GLY A 172 -5.36 -0.96 -21.33
C GLY A 172 -4.91 0.44 -20.90
N GLY A 173 -4.67 0.63 -19.60
CA GLY A 173 -4.09 1.85 -19.03
C GLY A 173 -2.69 2.13 -19.57
N VAL A 174 -1.83 1.12 -19.54
CA VAL A 174 -0.46 1.19 -20.10
C VAL A 174 -0.50 1.58 -21.57
N PHE A 175 -1.32 0.88 -22.40
CA PHE A 175 -1.44 1.21 -23.82
C PHE A 175 -1.95 2.64 -24.04
N LYS A 176 -2.90 3.09 -23.25
CA LYS A 176 -3.43 4.46 -23.33
C LYS A 176 -2.37 5.49 -23.02
N VAL A 177 -1.62 5.32 -21.92
CA VAL A 177 -0.52 6.21 -21.54
C VAL A 177 0.59 6.18 -22.58
N TRP A 178 0.92 4.99 -23.09
CA TRP A 178 1.91 4.78 -24.15
C TRP A 178 1.53 5.50 -25.45
N ALA A 179 0.26 5.44 -25.85
CA ALA A 179 -0.23 6.07 -27.09
C ALA A 179 -0.33 7.59 -26.99
N THR A 180 -0.49 8.15 -25.79
CA THR A 180 -0.68 9.59 -25.60
C THR A 180 0.61 10.43 -25.69
N ARG A 181 1.75 9.84 -25.99
CA ARG A 181 3.04 10.48 -26.33
C ARG A 181 3.46 11.68 -25.48
N GLY A 182 3.24 11.74 -24.19
CA GLY A 182 3.41 13.09 -23.78
C GLY A 182 3.94 13.40 -22.40
N LYS A 183 3.90 12.49 -21.47
CA LYS A 183 4.23 12.89 -20.11
C LYS A 183 5.57 12.34 -19.62
N TRP A 184 5.97 11.17 -20.04
CA TRP A 184 7.22 10.51 -19.62
C TRP A 184 8.30 10.55 -20.72
N PRO A 185 9.60 10.53 -20.40
CA PRO A 185 10.16 10.53 -19.05
C PRO A 185 9.98 11.86 -18.32
N TYR A 186 10.02 11.82 -17.00
CA TYR A 186 9.86 12.99 -16.14
C TYR A 186 11.23 13.54 -15.75
N PRO A 187 11.53 14.83 -16.03
CA PRO A 187 12.70 15.49 -15.47
C PRO A 187 12.51 15.68 -13.97
N VAL A 188 13.47 15.20 -13.21
CA VAL A 188 13.42 15.17 -11.74
C VAL A 188 14.78 15.42 -11.13
N LYS A 189 14.76 15.74 -9.84
CA LYS A 189 15.89 15.59 -8.94
C LYS A 189 15.50 14.58 -7.89
N ILE A 190 16.33 13.57 -7.66
CA ILE A 190 16.10 12.53 -6.67
C ILE A 190 17.26 12.57 -5.68
N THR A 191 16.94 12.67 -4.39
CA THR A 191 17.91 12.67 -3.30
C THR A 191 17.55 11.55 -2.32
N ALA A 192 18.46 10.62 -2.09
CA ALA A 192 18.32 9.53 -1.15
C ALA A 192 19.36 9.67 -0.03
N ASP A 193 18.93 9.71 1.23
CA ASP A 193 19.77 9.89 2.42
C ASP A 193 20.79 11.03 2.28
N GLY A 194 20.35 12.15 1.69
CA GLY A 194 21.18 13.34 1.45
C GLY A 194 22.09 13.27 0.22
N VAL A 195 22.10 12.15 -0.51
CA VAL A 195 22.90 11.99 -1.73
C VAL A 195 22.02 12.14 -2.95
N GLU A 196 22.36 13.09 -3.83
CA GLU A 196 21.67 13.26 -5.12
C GLU A 196 22.05 12.13 -6.07
N LEU A 197 21.04 11.51 -6.68
CA LEU A 197 21.27 10.48 -7.70
C LEU A 197 21.65 11.12 -9.03
N GLU A 198 22.49 10.44 -9.80
CA GLU A 198 23.03 10.98 -11.08
C GLU A 198 21.96 11.18 -12.17
N GLN A 199 20.80 10.48 -12.06
CA GLN A 199 19.76 10.60 -13.06
C GLN A 199 18.92 11.88 -12.88
N ASP A 200 18.78 12.63 -13.95
CA ASP A 200 17.97 13.85 -14.06
C ASP A 200 16.60 13.59 -14.72
N VAL A 201 16.34 12.37 -15.16
CA VAL A 201 15.07 11.93 -15.76
C VAL A 201 14.72 10.51 -15.33
N MET A 202 13.44 10.29 -15.06
CA MET A 202 12.89 8.97 -14.72
C MET A 202 11.66 8.63 -15.56
N THR A 203 11.40 7.32 -15.73
CA THR A 203 10.10 6.82 -16.20
C THR A 203 9.16 6.64 -15.03
N LEU A 204 9.63 6.00 -13.96
CA LEU A 204 8.92 5.86 -12.71
C LEU A 204 9.89 5.74 -11.53
N VAL A 205 9.40 6.09 -10.35
CA VAL A 205 10.00 5.73 -9.07
C VAL A 205 8.93 4.99 -8.25
N THR A 206 9.29 3.87 -7.65
CA THR A 206 8.45 3.22 -6.64
C THR A 206 9.17 3.19 -5.31
N VAL A 207 8.44 3.49 -4.25
CA VAL A 207 8.88 3.36 -2.86
C VAL A 207 8.00 2.32 -2.21
N SER A 208 8.61 1.29 -1.64
CA SER A 208 7.87 0.16 -1.07
C SER A 208 8.38 -0.20 0.32
N ASN A 209 7.43 -0.48 1.20
CA ASN A 209 7.64 -1.10 2.50
C ASN A 209 7.39 -2.62 2.42
N GLY A 210 6.74 -3.10 1.36
CA GLY A 210 6.49 -4.51 1.10
C GLY A 210 6.88 -4.92 -0.32
N PRO A 211 7.06 -6.24 -0.56
CA PRO A 211 7.65 -6.75 -1.81
C PRO A 211 6.73 -6.65 -3.02
N ARG A 212 5.41 -6.50 -2.80
CA ARG A 212 4.40 -6.62 -3.84
C ARG A 212 3.45 -5.43 -3.85
N SER A 213 3.00 -5.03 -5.02
CA SER A 213 2.02 -3.96 -5.22
C SER A 213 1.08 -4.26 -6.38
N GLY A 214 -0.06 -3.57 -6.42
CA GLY A 214 -1.02 -3.66 -7.52
C GLY A 214 -1.67 -5.04 -7.71
N GLY A 215 -1.70 -5.86 -6.66
CA GLY A 215 -2.31 -7.19 -6.69
C GLY A 215 -1.44 -8.27 -7.29
N GLY A 216 -0.12 -8.16 -7.20
CA GLY A 216 0.80 -9.22 -7.60
C GLY A 216 2.02 -8.79 -8.42
N PHE A 217 2.28 -7.51 -8.57
CA PHE A 217 3.52 -7.02 -9.19
C PHE A 217 4.63 -6.90 -8.15
N TYR A 218 5.79 -7.46 -8.42
CA TYR A 218 6.96 -7.42 -7.55
C TYR A 218 7.85 -6.24 -7.93
N LEU A 219 7.47 -5.03 -7.52
CA LEU A 219 8.21 -3.80 -7.82
C LEU A 219 9.50 -3.69 -7.02
N ASN A 220 9.48 -4.09 -5.77
CA ASN A 220 10.65 -4.18 -4.89
C ASN A 220 10.64 -5.57 -4.23
N PRO A 221 11.07 -6.64 -4.96
CA PRO A 221 10.86 -8.02 -4.56
C PRO A 221 11.54 -8.43 -3.25
N ASP A 222 12.59 -7.72 -2.87
CA ASP A 222 13.39 -7.98 -1.67
C ASP A 222 13.00 -7.06 -0.48
N ALA A 223 11.92 -6.27 -0.61
CA ALA A 223 11.48 -5.36 0.44
C ALA A 223 11.01 -6.11 1.69
N GLU A 224 11.47 -5.67 2.85
CA GLU A 224 11.14 -6.19 4.16
C GLU A 224 10.40 -5.12 4.99
N THR A 225 9.31 -5.50 5.64
CA THR A 225 8.42 -4.57 6.36
C THR A 225 8.92 -4.15 7.75
N SER A 226 10.12 -4.57 8.19
CA SER A 226 10.57 -4.41 9.59
C SER A 226 12.07 -4.23 9.76
N ASP A 227 12.81 -3.88 8.71
CA ASP A 227 14.27 -3.73 8.73
C ASP A 227 14.76 -2.29 8.92
N GLY A 228 13.82 -1.35 9.08
CA GLY A 228 14.11 0.08 9.30
C GLY A 228 14.44 0.85 8.02
N LEU A 229 14.19 0.27 6.85
CA LEU A 229 14.43 0.88 5.54
C LEU A 229 13.17 0.77 4.67
N PHE A 230 13.11 1.52 3.62
CA PHE A 230 12.21 1.25 2.51
C PHE A 230 13.02 1.01 1.23
N ASP A 231 12.45 0.21 0.34
CA ASP A 231 13.05 -0.13 -0.94
C ASP A 231 12.57 0.82 -2.04
N VAL A 232 13.50 1.22 -2.89
CA VAL A 232 13.24 2.15 -3.99
C VAL A 232 13.67 1.50 -5.30
N CYS A 233 12.75 1.47 -6.26
CA CYS A 233 13.05 1.11 -7.64
C CYS A 233 12.94 2.38 -8.51
N VAL A 234 14.04 2.79 -9.12
CA VAL A 234 14.07 3.89 -10.08
C VAL A 234 14.26 3.33 -11.48
N ALA A 235 13.23 3.42 -12.30
CA ALA A 235 13.37 3.15 -13.73
C ALA A 235 13.75 4.46 -14.44
N ARG A 236 14.99 4.50 -14.96
CA ARG A 236 15.52 5.60 -15.74
C ARG A 236 14.71 5.80 -17.03
N LYS A 237 15.14 6.68 -17.90
CA LYS A 237 14.54 6.82 -19.23
C LYS A 237 14.57 5.49 -19.96
N VAL A 238 13.39 4.96 -20.31
CA VAL A 238 13.21 3.75 -21.13
C VAL A 238 12.52 4.09 -22.45
N ASN A 239 12.85 3.38 -23.51
CA ASN A 239 12.08 3.41 -24.73
C ASN A 239 10.86 2.47 -24.65
N HIS A 240 10.01 2.49 -25.67
CA HIS A 240 8.76 1.70 -25.67
C HIS A 240 8.98 0.17 -25.56
N LEU A 241 10.05 -0.35 -26.19
CA LEU A 241 10.36 -1.79 -26.11
C LEU A 241 10.91 -2.16 -24.73
N GLU A 242 11.74 -1.31 -24.16
CA GLU A 242 12.26 -1.46 -22.80
C GLU A 242 11.14 -1.37 -21.78
N LEU A 243 10.21 -0.43 -21.93
CA LEU A 243 9.03 -0.34 -21.09
C LEU A 243 8.19 -1.62 -21.13
N PHE A 244 7.94 -2.16 -22.31
CA PHE A 244 7.21 -3.42 -22.44
C PHE A 244 7.95 -4.58 -21.75
N ARG A 245 9.28 -4.68 -21.93
CA ARG A 245 10.10 -5.67 -21.22
C ARG A 245 10.09 -5.46 -19.70
N LEU A 246 10.15 -4.21 -19.25
CA LEU A 246 10.07 -3.85 -17.83
C LEU A 246 8.76 -4.38 -17.22
N LEU A 247 7.62 -4.11 -17.86
CA LEU A 247 6.30 -4.56 -17.40
C LEU A 247 6.20 -6.08 -17.28
N LEU A 248 6.74 -6.83 -18.25
CA LEU A 248 6.75 -8.30 -18.18
C LEU A 248 7.63 -8.81 -17.04
N LYS A 249 8.75 -8.15 -16.80
CA LYS A 249 9.71 -8.56 -15.76
C LYS A 249 9.26 -8.20 -14.34
N VAL A 250 8.52 -7.11 -14.17
CA VAL A 250 7.93 -6.71 -12.89
C VAL A 250 6.96 -7.77 -12.35
N MET A 251 6.29 -8.53 -13.23
CA MET A 251 5.37 -9.60 -12.83
C MET A 251 6.04 -10.71 -12.00
N ASN A 252 7.33 -10.91 -12.16
CA ASN A 252 8.11 -11.94 -11.46
C ASN A 252 9.39 -11.38 -10.77
N GLY A 253 9.47 -10.06 -10.61
CA GLY A 253 10.57 -9.39 -9.91
C GLY A 253 11.92 -9.37 -10.65
N THR A 254 12.00 -9.87 -11.89
CA THR A 254 13.29 -9.97 -12.62
C THR A 254 13.74 -8.67 -13.29
N HIS A 255 12.94 -7.61 -13.21
CA HIS A 255 13.27 -6.28 -13.73
C HIS A 255 14.45 -5.64 -12.98
N VAL A 256 14.72 -6.05 -11.74
CA VAL A 256 15.86 -5.59 -10.92
C VAL A 256 17.22 -5.75 -11.64
N ASN A 257 17.31 -6.71 -12.57
CA ASN A 257 18.50 -6.98 -13.36
C ASN A 257 18.57 -6.18 -14.68
N MET A 258 17.65 -5.25 -14.93
CA MET A 258 17.69 -4.43 -16.13
C MET A 258 18.64 -3.24 -15.96
N PRO A 259 19.47 -2.91 -16.96
CA PRO A 259 20.43 -1.80 -16.85
C PRO A 259 19.76 -0.43 -16.69
N GLN A 260 18.47 -0.31 -17.04
CA GLN A 260 17.68 0.92 -16.87
C GLN A 260 17.06 1.03 -15.47
N VAL A 261 17.15 -0.01 -14.66
CA VAL A 261 16.58 -0.06 -13.30
C VAL A 261 17.71 0.08 -12.28
N GLN A 262 17.52 0.96 -11.34
CA GLN A 262 18.37 1.11 -10.17
C GLN A 262 17.53 0.78 -8.93
N MET A 263 17.99 -0.21 -8.18
CA MET A 263 17.44 -0.54 -6.86
C MET A 263 18.31 0.11 -5.79
N LEU A 264 17.68 0.66 -4.77
CA LEU A 264 18.38 1.19 -3.59
C LEU A 264 17.45 1.05 -2.37
N ARG A 265 18.03 1.17 -1.17
CA ARG A 265 17.32 1.20 0.10
C ARG A 265 17.69 2.50 0.80
N ALA A 266 16.72 3.11 1.49
CA ALA A 266 16.92 4.41 2.10
C ALA A 266 16.06 4.57 3.36
N HIS A 267 16.46 5.54 4.20
CA HIS A 267 15.65 6.05 5.31
C HIS A 267 14.85 7.29 4.90
N HIS A 268 15.38 8.03 3.92
CA HIS A 268 14.80 9.28 3.47
C HIS A 268 14.99 9.44 1.96
N LEU A 269 13.92 9.75 1.25
CA LEU A 269 13.94 10.00 -0.19
C LEU A 269 13.15 11.25 -0.53
N VAL A 270 13.71 12.08 -1.39
CA VAL A 270 13.02 13.24 -1.96
C VAL A 270 13.03 13.14 -3.47
N VAL A 271 11.85 13.28 -4.07
CA VAL A 271 11.64 13.35 -5.52
C VAL A 271 11.08 14.73 -5.85
N GLU A 272 11.84 15.56 -6.52
CA GLU A 272 11.47 16.92 -6.92
C GLU A 272 11.23 16.97 -8.42
N SER A 273 10.09 17.53 -8.82
CA SER A 273 9.79 17.77 -10.22
C SER A 273 10.62 18.93 -10.77
N ARG A 274 11.16 18.75 -11.97
CA ARG A 274 11.73 19.87 -12.77
C ARG A 274 10.74 20.37 -13.85
N ARG A 275 9.43 20.07 -13.66
CA ARG A 275 8.35 20.49 -14.56
C ARG A 275 7.30 21.29 -13.77
N ASP A 276 6.77 22.35 -14.38
CA ASP A 276 5.69 23.16 -13.78
C ASP A 276 4.43 22.31 -13.48
N ALA A 277 4.16 21.31 -14.33
CA ALA A 277 3.01 20.40 -14.14
C ALA A 277 3.16 19.41 -12.99
N GLY A 278 4.34 19.32 -12.37
CA GLY A 278 4.61 18.37 -11.28
C GLY A 278 4.60 16.89 -11.73
N LEU A 279 4.57 16.02 -10.74
CA LEU A 279 4.59 14.55 -10.89
C LEU A 279 3.27 13.95 -10.45
N PRO A 280 2.70 12.98 -11.20
CA PRO A 280 1.61 12.17 -10.70
C PRO A 280 2.14 11.13 -9.71
N GLY A 281 1.36 10.86 -8.66
CA GLY A 281 1.66 9.85 -7.65
C GLY A 281 0.42 9.05 -7.27
N HIS A 282 0.62 7.79 -6.94
CA HIS A 282 -0.40 6.94 -6.31
C HIS A 282 0.15 6.28 -5.06
N LEU A 283 -0.72 5.98 -4.10
CA LEU A 283 -0.44 5.27 -2.87
C LEU A 283 -1.41 4.08 -2.78
N ASP A 284 -0.88 2.87 -2.76
CA ASP A 284 -1.64 1.62 -2.64
C ASP A 284 -2.87 1.53 -3.59
N GLY A 285 -2.70 2.04 -4.82
CA GLY A 285 -3.74 2.03 -5.86
C GLY A 285 -4.75 3.19 -5.78
N GLU A 286 -4.60 4.12 -4.84
CA GLU A 286 -5.34 5.36 -4.77
C GLU A 286 -4.51 6.55 -5.26
N VAL A 287 -5.17 7.59 -5.81
CA VAL A 287 -4.45 8.78 -6.26
C VAL A 287 -3.89 9.53 -5.07
N LEU A 288 -2.58 9.68 -5.03
CA LEU A 288 -1.87 10.50 -4.05
C LEU A 288 -1.86 11.97 -4.49
N CYS A 289 -1.39 12.20 -5.71
CA CYS A 289 -1.37 13.55 -6.32
C CYS A 289 -1.41 13.44 -7.85
N THR A 290 -1.77 14.54 -8.51
CA THR A 290 -1.76 14.64 -9.98
C THR A 290 -0.68 15.55 -10.52
N GLY A 291 0.03 16.28 -9.65
CA GLY A 291 1.01 17.29 -10.02
C GLY A 291 1.88 17.74 -8.85
N GLY A 292 2.33 16.81 -7.98
CA GLY A 292 3.20 17.13 -6.86
C GLY A 292 4.55 17.68 -7.31
N GLN A 293 4.97 18.80 -6.73
CA GLN A 293 6.28 19.39 -7.03
C GLN A 293 7.39 18.75 -6.23
N ARG A 294 7.10 18.40 -4.99
CA ARG A 294 8.02 17.73 -4.07
C ARG A 294 7.28 16.58 -3.37
N ILE A 295 7.80 15.39 -3.53
CA ILE A 295 7.31 14.19 -2.85
C ILE A 295 8.44 13.67 -1.99
N GLU A 296 8.20 13.58 -0.69
CA GLU A 296 9.18 13.20 0.32
C GLU A 296 8.73 11.96 1.06
N PHE A 297 9.65 11.07 1.32
CA PHE A 297 9.44 9.79 2.01
C PHE A 297 10.40 9.70 3.18
N GLU A 298 9.90 9.36 4.35
CA GLU A 298 10.68 9.16 5.56
C GLU A 298 10.25 7.88 6.26
N ILE A 299 11.19 6.98 6.55
CA ILE A 299 10.89 5.76 7.28
C ILE A 299 10.46 6.07 8.71
N MET A 300 9.47 5.36 9.18
CA MET A 300 8.99 5.37 10.57
C MET A 300 9.20 3.96 11.13
N PRO A 301 10.39 3.66 11.70
CA PRO A 301 10.70 2.32 12.16
C PRO A 301 9.75 1.87 13.28
N ARG A 302 9.25 0.64 13.18
CA ARG A 302 8.37 0.00 14.18
C ARG A 302 7.17 0.86 14.56
N ALA A 303 6.63 1.62 13.60
CA ALA A 303 5.57 2.59 13.86
C ALA A 303 4.21 1.94 14.10
N LEU A 304 4.02 0.68 13.68
CA LEU A 304 2.77 -0.04 13.85
C LEU A 304 3.04 -1.45 14.37
N THR A 305 2.27 -1.85 15.40
CA THR A 305 2.24 -3.27 15.81
C THR A 305 1.08 -3.97 15.11
N ILE A 306 1.36 -5.07 14.43
CA ILE A 306 0.35 -5.94 13.82
C ILE A 306 0.21 -7.24 14.59
N TRP A 307 -0.90 -7.91 14.38
CA TRP A 307 -1.17 -9.25 14.87
C TRP A 307 -1.10 -10.22 13.69
N SER A 308 0.03 -10.91 13.54
CA SER A 308 0.36 -11.77 12.41
C SER A 308 0.74 -13.19 12.83
#